data_9bfe8c2618fe756ab987d32785da1b0d
#
_entry.id   9bfe8c2618fe756ab987d32785da1b0d
#
_cell.length_a   1.000
_cell.length_b   1.000
_cell.length_c   1.000
_cell.angle_alpha   90.00
_cell.angle_beta   90.00
_cell.angle_gamma   90.00
#
_symmetry.space_group_name_H-M   'P 1'
#
loop_
_entity.id
_entity.type
_entity.pdbx_description
1 polymer ?
#
loop_
_entity_poly.entity_id
_entity_poly.type
_entity_poly.pdbx_seq_one_letter_code
_entity_poly.pdbx_strand_id
1 'polypeptide(L)'
;MNQEDLEQKTIRSERIYEGTVFQIRKDEAQMPDGSHVLREVVEHRGGVGIALHDSDDTFFLVTQWRYAQRKPMLEFPAGKKEKGEDPFDTAKREIVEETGYAGKDWHYLGQMVPTPAYDEEVIDMYYAEKGDFMGQHLDADEQLNVSKMKIDDLIEEIKAGKVTDAKTMVMAFLVREYMKEKK
;
A
#
# COMPACT_ATOMS: atom_id res chain seq x y z
N MET A 1 6.08 -16.24 26.48
CA MET A 1 6.80 -14.97 26.30
C MET A 1 5.72 -13.91 26.17
N ASN A 2 5.67 -12.98 27.10
CA ASN A 2 4.66 -11.90 27.08
C ASN A 2 5.15 -10.79 26.13
N GLN A 3 4.25 -9.94 25.67
CA GLN A 3 4.59 -8.82 24.77
C GLN A 3 5.63 -7.88 25.42
N GLU A 4 5.55 -7.65 26.72
CA GLU A 4 6.49 -6.86 27.52
C GLU A 4 7.92 -7.43 27.50
N ASP A 5 8.08 -8.77 27.33
CA ASP A 5 9.38 -9.44 27.25
C ASP A 5 10.12 -9.15 25.93
N LEU A 6 9.45 -8.51 24.95
CA LEU A 6 10.00 -8.21 23.62
C LEU A 6 10.15 -6.71 23.37
N GLU A 7 9.60 -5.87 24.24
CA GLU A 7 9.60 -4.42 24.04
C GLU A 7 11.03 -3.86 24.06
N GLN A 8 11.35 -3.03 23.07
CA GLN A 8 12.60 -2.29 22.99
C GLN A 8 12.30 -0.82 23.24
N LYS A 9 13.03 -0.19 24.17
CA LYS A 9 12.81 1.22 24.55
C LYS A 9 13.80 2.12 23.83
N THR A 10 13.30 3.09 23.08
CA THR A 10 14.16 4.12 22.48
C THR A 10 14.80 4.99 23.57
N ILE A 11 16.13 5.00 23.62
CA ILE A 11 16.93 5.80 24.56
C ILE A 11 17.32 7.13 23.92
N ARG A 12 17.70 7.10 22.66
CA ARG A 12 18.11 8.26 21.88
C ARG A 12 17.72 8.09 20.43
N SER A 13 17.33 9.19 19.77
CA SER A 13 17.04 9.25 18.35
C SER A 13 17.80 10.38 17.68
N GLU A 14 18.27 10.14 16.47
CA GLU A 14 18.98 11.11 15.64
C GLU A 14 18.44 11.09 14.21
N ARG A 15 18.03 12.25 13.68
CA ARG A 15 17.65 12.41 12.28
C ARG A 15 18.88 12.34 11.38
N ILE A 16 18.92 11.35 10.47
CA ILE A 16 20.04 11.14 9.54
C ILE A 16 19.74 11.71 8.16
N TYR A 17 18.47 11.60 7.71
CA TYR A 17 18.04 12.10 6.42
C TYR A 17 16.61 12.65 6.50
N GLU A 18 16.39 13.76 5.79
CA GLU A 18 15.07 14.38 5.65
C GLU A 18 14.78 14.61 4.17
N GLY A 19 13.89 13.78 3.61
CA GLY A 19 13.46 13.82 2.21
C GLY A 19 12.00 14.22 2.07
N THR A 20 11.54 14.33 0.83
CA THR A 20 10.14 14.66 0.52
C THR A 20 9.20 13.46 0.73
N VAL A 21 9.67 12.25 0.44
CA VAL A 21 8.85 11.02 0.51
C VAL A 21 8.98 10.36 1.89
N PHE A 22 10.20 10.23 2.40
CA PHE A 22 10.49 9.58 3.69
C PHE A 22 11.63 10.29 4.41
N GLN A 23 11.74 9.99 5.70
CA GLN A 23 12.87 10.41 6.54
C GLN A 23 13.59 9.17 7.06
N ILE A 24 14.85 9.32 7.51
CA ILE A 24 15.59 8.25 8.17
C ILE A 24 16.06 8.75 9.52
N ARG A 25 15.78 7.96 10.57
CA ARG A 25 16.35 8.15 11.89
C ARG A 25 17.21 6.96 12.30
N LYS A 26 18.15 7.24 13.17
CA LYS A 26 18.99 6.26 13.84
C LYS A 26 18.71 6.31 15.34
N ASP A 27 18.21 5.21 15.85
CA ASP A 27 17.82 5.09 17.25
C ASP A 27 18.83 4.21 18.01
N GLU A 28 19.16 4.61 19.23
CA GLU A 28 19.72 3.72 20.24
C GLU A 28 18.56 3.15 21.06
N ALA A 29 18.41 1.84 21.06
CA ALA A 29 17.34 1.17 21.77
C ALA A 29 17.90 0.24 22.85
N GLN A 30 17.23 0.17 24.00
CA GLN A 30 17.52 -0.78 25.06
C GLN A 30 16.67 -2.04 24.87
N MET A 31 17.34 -3.17 24.84
CA MET A 31 16.72 -4.48 24.80
C MET A 31 16.15 -4.87 26.18
N PRO A 32 15.26 -5.87 26.28
CA PRO A 32 14.70 -6.33 27.55
C PRO A 32 15.77 -6.83 28.56
N ASP A 33 16.89 -7.33 28.07
CA ASP A 33 18.02 -7.78 28.90
C ASP A 33 18.94 -6.63 29.38
N GLY A 34 18.59 -5.37 29.03
CA GLY A 34 19.36 -4.19 29.36
C GLY A 34 20.48 -3.85 28.36
N SER A 35 20.77 -4.69 27.39
CA SER A 35 21.76 -4.40 26.35
C SER A 35 21.29 -3.28 25.41
N HIS A 36 22.22 -2.58 24.75
CA HIS A 36 21.92 -1.51 23.84
C HIS A 36 22.19 -1.94 22.38
N VAL A 37 21.29 -1.55 21.48
CA VAL A 37 21.39 -1.86 20.05
C VAL A 37 21.06 -0.63 19.21
N LEU A 38 21.61 -0.57 18.02
CA LEU A 38 21.25 0.46 17.04
C LEU A 38 20.09 -0.04 16.16
N ARG A 39 19.18 0.88 15.83
CA ARG A 39 18.08 0.69 14.89
C ARG A 39 18.11 1.82 13.86
N GLU A 40 17.99 1.46 12.59
CA GLU A 40 17.82 2.40 11.50
C GLU A 40 16.39 2.28 11.03
N VAL A 41 15.67 3.38 11.00
CA VAL A 41 14.22 3.39 10.74
C VAL A 41 13.91 4.37 9.64
N VAL A 42 13.18 3.88 8.63
CA VAL A 42 12.53 4.72 7.61
C VAL A 42 11.19 5.17 8.17
N GLU A 43 11.02 6.48 8.28
CA GLU A 43 9.73 7.08 8.66
C GLU A 43 8.96 7.42 7.38
N HIS A 44 7.81 6.80 7.21
CA HIS A 44 6.92 6.97 6.07
C HIS A 44 5.50 7.31 6.53
N ARG A 45 4.79 8.15 5.76
CA ARG A 45 3.42 8.56 6.13
C ARG A 45 2.39 7.44 5.94
N GLY A 46 2.79 6.36 5.27
CA GLY A 46 1.92 5.30 4.84
C GLY A 46 1.18 5.65 3.55
N GLY A 47 0.34 4.74 3.13
CA GLY A 47 -0.41 4.84 1.89
C GLY A 47 -1.70 4.05 1.94
N VAL A 48 -2.34 3.98 0.79
CA VAL A 48 -3.54 3.18 0.57
C VAL A 48 -3.39 2.33 -0.67
N GLY A 49 -4.10 1.20 -0.71
CA GLY A 49 -4.30 0.40 -1.91
C GLY A 49 -5.79 0.19 -2.15
N ILE A 50 -6.25 0.26 -3.41
CA ILE A 50 -7.66 0.19 -3.74
C ILE A 50 -7.92 -0.89 -4.80
N ALA A 51 -8.69 -1.89 -4.45
CA ALA A 51 -9.22 -2.86 -5.40
C ALA A 51 -10.57 -2.37 -5.95
N LEU A 52 -10.51 -1.63 -7.06
CA LEU A 52 -11.70 -1.10 -7.72
C LEU A 52 -12.29 -2.18 -8.63
N HIS A 53 -13.46 -2.70 -8.24
CA HIS A 53 -14.22 -3.70 -8.98
C HIS A 53 -15.02 -3.06 -10.12
N ASP A 54 -14.92 -3.59 -11.33
CA ASP A 54 -15.69 -3.14 -12.49
C ASP A 54 -16.96 -3.97 -12.69
N SER A 55 -16.79 -5.25 -13.02
CA SER A 55 -17.87 -6.23 -13.25
C SER A 55 -17.27 -7.63 -13.40
N ASP A 56 -18.07 -8.69 -13.23
CA ASP A 56 -17.69 -10.07 -13.54
C ASP A 56 -16.32 -10.50 -12.97
N ASP A 57 -16.09 -10.23 -11.69
CA ASP A 57 -14.82 -10.50 -10.99
C ASP A 57 -13.59 -9.78 -11.61
N THR A 58 -13.80 -8.68 -12.38
CA THR A 58 -12.79 -7.88 -13.07
C THR A 58 -12.47 -6.61 -12.27
N PHE A 59 -11.17 -6.31 -12.14
CA PHE A 59 -10.66 -5.18 -11.37
C PHE A 59 -9.81 -4.25 -12.22
N PHE A 60 -9.80 -2.98 -11.86
CA PHE A 60 -8.87 -2.01 -12.40
C PHE A 60 -7.48 -2.25 -11.83
N LEU A 61 -6.48 -2.18 -12.71
CA LEU A 61 -5.07 -2.25 -12.38
C LEU A 61 -4.35 -1.10 -13.08
N VAL A 62 -3.24 -0.69 -12.51
CA VAL A 62 -2.33 0.32 -13.08
C VAL A 62 -0.97 -0.31 -13.36
N THR A 63 -0.35 0.11 -14.44
CA THR A 63 1.05 -0.21 -14.73
C THR A 63 1.84 1.08 -14.71
N GLN A 64 2.80 1.19 -13.81
CA GLN A 64 3.65 2.37 -13.67
C GLN A 64 5.12 2.00 -13.55
N TRP A 65 6.02 2.94 -13.91
CA TRP A 65 7.45 2.75 -13.74
C TRP A 65 7.85 2.91 -12.27
N ARG A 66 8.35 1.86 -11.66
CA ARG A 66 8.89 1.92 -10.30
C ARG A 66 10.41 2.13 -10.37
N TYR A 67 10.83 3.38 -10.14
CA TYR A 67 12.23 3.78 -10.32
C TYR A 67 13.21 2.93 -9.52
N ALA A 68 12.90 2.62 -8.27
CA ALA A 68 13.73 1.79 -7.40
C ALA A 68 13.88 0.36 -7.94
N GLN A 69 12.87 -0.18 -8.63
CA GLN A 69 12.86 -1.51 -9.22
C GLN A 69 13.38 -1.50 -10.69
N ARG A 70 13.50 -0.30 -11.29
CA ARG A 70 13.95 -0.09 -12.68
C ARG A 70 13.15 -0.88 -13.71
N LYS A 71 11.84 -1.00 -13.49
CA LYS A 71 10.91 -1.70 -14.38
C LYS A 71 9.48 -1.20 -14.21
N PRO A 72 8.62 -1.39 -15.22
CA PRO A 72 7.19 -1.23 -15.04
C PRO A 72 6.66 -2.34 -14.11
N MET A 73 5.70 -2.00 -13.24
CA MET A 73 5.03 -2.94 -12.36
C MET A 73 3.53 -2.83 -12.51
N LEU A 74 2.87 -3.99 -12.52
CA LEU A 74 1.41 -4.10 -12.53
C LEU A 74 0.94 -4.13 -11.07
N GLU A 75 0.01 -3.23 -10.72
CA GLU A 75 -0.40 -2.99 -9.35
C GLU A 75 -1.89 -2.67 -9.27
N PHE A 76 -2.51 -2.92 -8.11
CA PHE A 76 -3.74 -2.22 -7.78
C PHE A 76 -3.46 -0.73 -7.60
N PRO A 77 -4.42 0.16 -7.98
CA PRO A 77 -4.35 1.58 -7.68
C PRO A 77 -3.94 1.85 -6.23
N ALA A 78 -3.06 2.82 -6.03
CA ALA A 78 -2.46 3.06 -4.72
C ALA A 78 -1.80 4.44 -4.63
N GLY A 79 -1.93 5.11 -3.50
CA GLY A 79 -1.27 6.38 -3.30
C GLY A 79 -0.82 6.64 -1.88
N LYS A 80 -0.03 7.71 -1.72
CA LYS A 80 0.52 8.13 -0.43
C LYS A 80 -0.46 9.02 0.31
N LYS A 81 -0.52 8.86 1.61
CA LYS A 81 -1.26 9.80 2.47
C LYS A 81 -0.58 11.16 2.49
N GLU A 82 -1.34 12.22 2.35
CA GLU A 82 -0.88 13.56 2.68
C GLU A 82 -0.73 13.74 4.20
N LYS A 83 -0.11 14.84 4.63
CA LYS A 83 0.12 15.07 6.05
C LYS A 83 -1.19 15.26 6.82
N GLY A 84 -1.53 14.27 7.65
CA GLY A 84 -2.74 14.29 8.49
C GLY A 84 -4.02 13.89 7.73
N GLU A 85 -3.88 13.40 6.49
CA GLU A 85 -5.01 12.90 5.71
C GLU A 85 -5.52 11.58 6.28
N ASP A 86 -6.85 11.43 6.33
CA ASP A 86 -7.48 10.17 6.70
C ASP A 86 -7.26 9.12 5.59
N PRO A 87 -6.95 7.86 5.92
CA PRO A 87 -6.70 6.83 4.90
C PRO A 87 -7.88 6.62 3.93
N PHE A 88 -9.11 6.75 4.41
CA PHE A 88 -10.27 6.59 3.55
C PHE A 88 -10.47 7.77 2.60
N ASP A 89 -10.16 8.99 3.04
CA ASP A 89 -10.19 10.17 2.16
C ASP A 89 -9.07 10.08 1.12
N THR A 90 -7.87 9.63 1.50
CA THR A 90 -6.79 9.29 0.56
C THR A 90 -7.28 8.28 -0.49
N ALA A 91 -7.92 7.19 -0.08
CA ALA A 91 -8.39 6.17 -1.02
C ALA A 91 -9.42 6.72 -2.03
N LYS A 92 -10.33 7.57 -1.59
CA LYS A 92 -11.31 8.22 -2.47
C LYS A 92 -10.65 9.17 -3.48
N ARG A 93 -9.63 9.92 -3.08
CA ARG A 93 -8.88 10.83 -3.93
C ARG A 93 -8.06 10.05 -4.97
N GLU A 94 -7.20 9.14 -4.51
CA GLU A 94 -6.26 8.40 -5.36
C GLU A 94 -6.95 7.55 -6.43
N ILE A 95 -8.09 6.91 -6.09
CA ILE A 95 -8.80 6.09 -7.08
C ILE A 95 -9.34 6.91 -8.24
N VAL A 96 -9.77 8.15 -7.99
CA VAL A 96 -10.21 9.07 -9.04
C VAL A 96 -9.02 9.58 -9.85
N GLU A 97 -7.95 9.99 -9.18
CA GLU A 97 -6.73 10.50 -9.81
C GLU A 97 -6.14 9.48 -10.78
N GLU A 98 -5.95 8.24 -10.35
CA GLU A 98 -5.33 7.20 -11.16
C GLU A 98 -6.26 6.56 -12.20
N THR A 99 -7.53 6.30 -11.87
CA THR A 99 -8.43 5.54 -12.76
C THR A 99 -9.47 6.40 -13.47
N GLY A 100 -9.73 7.59 -12.97
CA GLY A 100 -10.82 8.45 -13.41
C GLY A 100 -12.21 8.05 -12.90
N TYR A 101 -12.34 7.02 -12.10
CA TYR A 101 -13.62 6.57 -11.56
C TYR A 101 -13.72 6.80 -10.05
N ALA A 102 -14.87 7.27 -9.58
CA ALA A 102 -15.19 7.25 -8.18
C ALA A 102 -15.43 5.81 -7.68
N GLY A 103 -15.11 5.55 -6.43
CA GLY A 103 -15.48 4.33 -5.75
C GLY A 103 -16.83 4.48 -5.03
N LYS A 104 -17.60 3.39 -4.95
CA LYS A 104 -18.83 3.28 -4.12
C LYS A 104 -18.82 1.93 -3.38
N ASP A 105 -19.74 1.75 -2.44
CA ASP A 105 -19.88 0.50 -1.68
C ASP A 105 -18.55 -0.02 -1.12
N TRP A 106 -17.84 0.88 -0.46
CA TRP A 106 -16.52 0.64 0.07
C TRP A 106 -16.48 -0.40 1.17
N HIS A 107 -15.45 -1.22 1.16
CA HIS A 107 -15.14 -2.17 2.23
C HIS A 107 -13.66 -2.09 2.61
N TYR A 108 -13.39 -2.01 3.91
CA TYR A 108 -12.02 -2.00 4.43
C TYR A 108 -11.50 -3.44 4.51
N LEU A 109 -10.39 -3.72 3.83
CA LEU A 109 -9.78 -5.05 3.76
C LEU A 109 -8.72 -5.29 4.85
N GLY A 110 -8.33 -4.24 5.57
CA GLY A 110 -7.30 -4.31 6.60
C GLY A 110 -6.04 -3.51 6.27
N GLN A 111 -5.03 -3.68 7.10
CA GLN A 111 -3.72 -3.04 6.94
C GLN A 111 -2.65 -4.05 6.52
N MET A 112 -1.67 -3.56 5.78
CA MET A 112 -0.45 -4.28 5.48
C MET A 112 0.76 -3.46 5.93
N VAL A 113 1.73 -4.10 6.54
CA VAL A 113 3.06 -3.55 6.85
C VAL A 113 4.06 -4.17 5.88
N PRO A 114 4.55 -3.45 4.87
CA PRO A 114 5.38 -4.04 3.81
C PRO A 114 6.73 -4.53 4.32
N THR A 115 7.36 -3.77 5.21
CA THR A 115 8.75 -4.01 5.61
C THR A 115 8.95 -3.73 7.11
N PRO A 116 8.36 -4.55 8.03
CA PRO A 116 8.32 -4.26 9.47
C PRO A 116 9.70 -4.26 10.15
N ALA A 117 10.75 -4.65 9.45
CA ALA A 117 12.09 -4.73 10.02
C ALA A 117 12.75 -3.35 10.22
N TYR A 118 12.41 -2.38 9.36
CA TYR A 118 13.04 -1.05 9.40
C TYR A 118 12.17 0.09 8.84
N ASP A 119 10.96 -0.19 8.36
CA ASP A 119 10.08 0.81 7.76
C ASP A 119 8.77 0.92 8.56
N GLU A 120 8.36 2.16 8.83
CA GLU A 120 7.09 2.47 9.51
C GLU A 120 5.91 2.56 8.53
N GLU A 121 6.12 2.28 7.24
CA GLU A 121 5.04 2.31 6.26
C GLU A 121 3.92 1.35 6.64
N VAL A 122 2.70 1.88 6.63
CA VAL A 122 1.46 1.10 6.74
C VAL A 122 0.60 1.43 5.53
N ILE A 123 0.09 0.41 4.87
CA ILE A 123 -0.82 0.54 3.73
C ILE A 123 -2.22 0.09 4.17
N ASP A 124 -3.18 1.01 4.15
CA ASP A 124 -4.59 0.72 4.37
C ASP A 124 -5.21 0.23 3.06
N MET A 125 -5.84 -0.94 3.09
CA MET A 125 -6.36 -1.60 1.88
C MET A 125 -7.88 -1.53 1.84
N TYR A 126 -8.42 -1.16 0.67
CA TYR A 126 -9.83 -1.01 0.44
C TYR A 126 -10.30 -1.77 -0.80
N TYR A 127 -11.53 -2.27 -0.75
CA TYR A 127 -12.31 -2.66 -1.90
C TYR A 127 -13.34 -1.57 -2.18
N ALA A 128 -13.63 -1.32 -3.46
CA ALA A 128 -14.74 -0.46 -3.86
C ALA A 128 -15.39 -0.99 -5.15
N GLU A 129 -16.70 -0.79 -5.28
CA GLU A 129 -17.39 -0.92 -6.57
C GLU A 129 -17.11 0.32 -7.41
N LYS A 130 -16.99 0.17 -8.73
CA LYS A 130 -16.85 1.29 -9.66
C LYS A 130 -18.10 2.18 -9.62
N GLY A 131 -17.90 3.46 -9.36
CA GLY A 131 -18.89 4.51 -9.47
C GLY A 131 -18.83 5.27 -10.79
N ASP A 132 -19.17 6.56 -10.73
CA ASP A 132 -19.23 7.44 -11.89
C ASP A 132 -17.81 7.79 -12.39
N PHE A 133 -17.73 8.05 -13.70
CA PHE A 133 -16.50 8.56 -14.30
C PHE A 133 -16.38 10.06 -14.04
N MET A 134 -15.29 10.44 -13.36
CA MET A 134 -14.99 11.81 -12.96
C MET A 134 -13.86 12.46 -13.78
N GLY A 135 -13.15 11.65 -14.58
CA GLY A 135 -11.94 12.06 -15.30
C GLY A 135 -10.67 11.69 -14.51
N GLN A 136 -9.63 11.28 -15.24
CA GLN A 136 -8.32 10.97 -14.67
C GLN A 136 -7.50 12.26 -14.49
N HIS A 137 -6.82 12.40 -13.36
CA HIS A 137 -6.03 13.60 -13.03
C HIS A 137 -4.74 13.17 -12.31
N LEU A 138 -3.78 12.68 -13.09
CA LEU A 138 -2.47 12.25 -12.56
C LEU A 138 -1.66 13.45 -12.08
N ASP A 139 -0.86 13.23 -11.05
CA ASP A 139 0.16 14.18 -10.63
C ASP A 139 1.18 14.45 -11.76
N ALA A 140 1.84 15.59 -11.74
CA ALA A 140 2.72 16.04 -12.82
C ALA A 140 3.92 15.12 -13.09
N ASP A 141 4.32 14.35 -12.10
CA ASP A 141 5.43 13.37 -12.14
C ASP A 141 4.94 11.92 -12.24
N GLU A 142 3.63 11.70 -12.38
CA GLU A 142 3.02 10.39 -12.54
C GLU A 142 2.74 10.06 -14.01
N GLN A 143 3.14 8.86 -14.40
CA GLN A 143 2.79 8.26 -15.69
C GLN A 143 2.40 6.81 -15.47
N LEU A 144 1.16 6.48 -15.71
CA LEU A 144 0.64 5.12 -15.58
C LEU A 144 -0.35 4.77 -16.70
N ASN A 145 -0.47 3.47 -16.95
CA ASN A 145 -1.47 2.92 -17.85
C ASN A 145 -2.52 2.16 -17.03
N VAL A 146 -3.78 2.49 -17.24
CA VAL A 146 -4.90 1.77 -16.62
C VAL A 146 -5.25 0.57 -17.48
N SER A 147 -5.42 -0.57 -16.85
CA SER A 147 -5.88 -1.83 -17.46
C SER A 147 -6.91 -2.50 -16.56
N LYS A 148 -7.46 -3.62 -17.04
CA LYS A 148 -8.40 -4.43 -16.26
C LYS A 148 -8.04 -5.89 -16.37
N MET A 149 -8.22 -6.64 -15.28
CA MET A 149 -7.95 -8.07 -15.24
C MET A 149 -8.92 -8.77 -14.29
N LYS A 150 -9.30 -10.01 -14.61
CA LYS A 150 -10.04 -10.84 -13.67
C LYS A 150 -9.16 -11.21 -12.47
N ILE A 151 -9.78 -11.31 -11.30
CA ILE A 151 -9.02 -11.60 -10.08
C ILE A 151 -8.27 -12.94 -10.14
N ASP A 152 -8.87 -13.97 -10.74
CA ASP A 152 -8.22 -15.27 -10.87
C ASP A 152 -7.03 -15.21 -11.85
N ASP A 153 -7.14 -14.45 -12.94
CA ASP A 153 -6.03 -14.25 -13.89
C ASP A 153 -4.87 -13.48 -13.20
N LEU A 154 -5.18 -12.46 -12.40
CA LEU A 154 -4.18 -11.74 -11.61
C LEU A 154 -3.45 -12.69 -10.65
N ILE A 155 -4.16 -13.59 -10.01
CA ILE A 155 -3.57 -14.59 -9.11
C ILE A 155 -2.66 -15.55 -9.87
N GLU A 156 -3.02 -15.97 -11.09
CA GLU A 156 -2.12 -16.78 -11.92
C GLU A 156 -0.85 -16.02 -12.34
N GLU A 157 -0.95 -14.72 -12.67
CA GLU A 157 0.23 -13.87 -12.94
C GLU A 157 1.13 -13.71 -11.68
N ILE A 158 0.54 -13.62 -10.48
CA ILE A 158 1.27 -13.63 -9.20
C ILE A 158 2.00 -14.95 -9.01
N LYS A 159 1.32 -16.09 -9.16
CA LYS A 159 1.93 -17.44 -9.04
C LYS A 159 3.04 -17.68 -10.06
N ALA A 160 2.91 -17.09 -11.25
CA ALA A 160 3.93 -17.14 -12.28
C ALA A 160 5.14 -16.21 -12.01
N GLY A 161 5.11 -15.43 -10.92
CA GLY A 161 6.17 -14.48 -10.55
C GLY A 161 6.25 -13.24 -11.43
N LYS A 162 5.23 -12.95 -12.23
CA LYS A 162 5.18 -11.77 -13.09
C LYS A 162 4.68 -10.52 -12.34
N VAL A 163 3.78 -10.70 -11.38
CA VAL A 163 3.35 -9.65 -10.44
C VAL A 163 4.06 -9.86 -9.12
N THR A 164 4.87 -8.89 -8.71
CA THR A 164 5.76 -8.97 -7.55
C THR A 164 5.56 -7.83 -6.55
N ASP A 165 4.60 -6.95 -6.78
CA ASP A 165 4.22 -5.91 -5.84
C ASP A 165 3.48 -6.52 -4.63
N ALA A 166 4.03 -6.32 -3.43
CA ALA A 166 3.54 -6.97 -2.21
C ALA A 166 2.08 -6.60 -1.89
N LYS A 167 1.71 -5.31 -2.01
CA LYS A 167 0.33 -4.88 -1.74
C LYS A 167 -0.67 -5.54 -2.69
N THR A 168 -0.33 -5.59 -3.99
CA THR A 168 -1.16 -6.23 -5.01
C THR A 168 -1.32 -7.72 -4.76
N MET A 169 -0.24 -8.41 -4.38
CA MET A 169 -0.29 -9.84 -4.02
C MET A 169 -1.23 -10.08 -2.83
N VAL A 170 -1.08 -9.33 -1.75
CA VAL A 170 -1.92 -9.47 -0.55
C VAL A 170 -3.38 -9.14 -0.88
N MET A 171 -3.61 -8.01 -1.53
CA MET A 171 -4.96 -7.56 -1.89
C MET A 171 -5.67 -8.53 -2.82
N ALA A 172 -4.98 -9.12 -3.80
CA ALA A 172 -5.59 -10.09 -4.72
C ALA A 172 -6.20 -11.29 -3.98
N PHE A 173 -5.52 -11.81 -2.97
CA PHE A 173 -6.04 -12.91 -2.15
C PHE A 173 -7.18 -12.46 -1.22
N LEU A 174 -7.05 -11.31 -0.57
CA LEU A 174 -8.11 -10.77 0.30
C LEU A 174 -9.40 -10.47 -0.48
N VAL A 175 -9.27 -9.85 -1.64
CA VAL A 175 -10.40 -9.53 -2.53
C VAL A 175 -11.08 -10.79 -3.01
N ARG A 176 -10.33 -11.80 -3.43
CA ARG A 176 -10.92 -13.08 -3.86
C ARG A 176 -11.73 -13.75 -2.75
N GLU A 177 -11.23 -13.76 -1.52
CA GLU A 177 -11.99 -14.31 -0.39
C GLU A 177 -13.23 -13.47 -0.08
N TYR A 178 -13.10 -12.13 -0.04
CA TYR A 178 -14.24 -11.23 0.15
C TYR A 178 -15.34 -11.42 -0.91
N MET A 179 -14.96 -11.57 -2.18
CA MET A 179 -15.92 -11.81 -3.27
C MET A 179 -16.66 -13.16 -3.15
N LYS A 180 -16.05 -14.17 -2.53
CA LYS A 180 -16.73 -15.44 -2.24
C LYS A 180 -17.78 -15.30 -1.15
N GLU A 181 -17.51 -14.47 -0.14
CA GLU A 181 -18.45 -14.22 0.96
C GLU A 181 -19.67 -13.39 0.52
N LYS A 182 -19.53 -12.59 -0.56
CA LYS A 182 -20.61 -11.80 -1.16
C LYS A 182 -21.58 -12.63 -2.00
N LYS A 183 -21.19 -13.80 -2.48
CA LYS A 183 -22.02 -14.71 -3.30
C LYS A 183 -22.86 -15.63 -2.44
#